data_c54f2de9d5a32e00e24a4961096c5268
#
_entry.id   c54f2de9d5a32e00e24a4961096c5268
#
_cell.length_a   1.000
_cell.length_b   1.000
_cell.length_c   1.000
_cell.angle_alpha   90.00
_cell.angle_beta   90.00
_cell.angle_gamma   90.00
#
_symmetry.space_group_name_H-M   'P 1'
#
loop_
_entity.id
_entity.type
_entity.pdbx_description
1 polymer ?
#
loop_
_entity_poly.entity_id
_entity_poly.type
_entity_poly.pdbx_seq_one_letter_code
_entity_poly.pdbx_strand_id
1 'polypeptide(L)'
;MPFPYTDLPVRQHRPALVIAADALEADHGLLWVLMITSADNRRWSGDAVVSVLRASGLPAPSMVRCAKIATIEATDAGSLGKLPRTDRKKVAANIGTILRVVA
;
A
#
# COMPACT_ATOMS: atom_id res chain seq x y z
N MET A 1 -7.33 -3.34 -3.27
CA MET A 1 -6.55 -3.75 -4.41
C MET A 1 -5.11 -3.33 -4.21
N PRO A 2 -4.25 -4.28 -4.06
CA PRO A 2 -2.86 -3.89 -4.20
C PRO A 2 -2.68 -3.57 -5.65
N PHE A 3 -2.10 -2.46 -5.90
CA PHE A 3 -1.66 -2.28 -7.24
C PHE A 3 -0.22 -1.87 -7.19
N PRO A 4 0.46 -2.12 -8.28
CA PRO A 4 1.90 -2.08 -8.24
C PRO A 4 2.46 -0.69 -8.19
N TYR A 5 1.74 0.27 -8.72
CA TYR A 5 2.43 1.48 -9.06
C TYR A 5 1.62 2.72 -8.81
N THR A 6 2.27 3.73 -8.29
CA THR A 6 1.82 5.09 -8.44
C THR A 6 2.60 5.68 -9.58
N ASP A 7 1.93 6.29 -10.51
CA ASP A 7 2.59 6.98 -11.58
C ASP A 7 2.96 8.35 -11.13
N LEU A 8 4.20 8.52 -10.84
CA LEU A 8 4.71 9.83 -10.53
C LEU A 8 5.14 10.54 -11.80
N PRO A 9 5.26 11.86 -11.74
CA PRO A 9 5.64 12.64 -12.93
C PRO A 9 6.94 12.18 -13.56
N VAL A 10 7.78 11.54 -12.80
CA VAL A 10 9.06 11.04 -13.27
C VAL A 10 9.00 9.67 -13.89
N ARG A 11 7.81 9.14 -14.10
CA ARG A 11 7.59 7.84 -14.73
C ARG A 11 8.15 6.67 -13.96
N GLN A 12 8.36 6.81 -12.70
CA GLN A 12 8.72 5.69 -11.87
C GLN A 12 7.45 5.02 -11.38
N HIS A 13 7.37 3.73 -11.63
CA HIS A 13 6.29 2.92 -11.10
C HIS A 13 6.73 2.35 -9.77
N ARG A 14 5.92 2.53 -8.73
CA ARG A 14 6.23 2.06 -7.41
C ARG A 14 5.07 1.24 -6.86
N PRO A 15 5.35 0.11 -6.23
CA PRO A 15 4.28 -0.69 -5.65
C PRO A 15 3.63 0.03 -4.48
N ALA A 16 2.33 -0.20 -4.32
CA ALA A 16 1.56 0.37 -3.25
C ALA A 16 0.39 -0.54 -2.90
N LEU A 17 -0.06 -0.47 -1.66
CA LEU A 17 -1.20 -1.23 -1.19
C LEU A 17 -2.42 -0.33 -1.11
N VAL A 18 -3.49 -0.69 -1.80
CA VAL A 18 -4.74 0.05 -1.73
C VAL A 18 -5.43 -0.26 -0.40
N ILE A 19 -5.74 0.79 0.34
CA ILE A 19 -6.43 0.66 1.62
C ILE A 19 -7.84 1.24 1.60
N ALA A 20 -8.15 2.10 0.63
CA ALA A 20 -9.50 2.61 0.45
C ALA A 20 -9.78 2.79 -1.03
N ALA A 21 -10.93 2.29 -1.45
CA ALA A 21 -11.41 2.34 -2.82
C ALA A 21 -12.91 2.62 -2.82
N ASP A 22 -13.72 1.63 -3.11
CA ASP A 22 -15.19 1.66 -3.05
C ASP A 22 -15.82 3.02 -3.34
N ALA A 23 -16.38 3.69 -2.34
CA ALA A 23 -17.02 4.99 -2.53
C ALA A 23 -16.04 6.07 -2.99
N LEU A 24 -14.81 6.02 -2.51
CA LEU A 24 -13.77 6.97 -2.91
C LEU A 24 -13.50 6.86 -4.42
N GLU A 25 -13.43 5.64 -4.92
CA GLU A 25 -13.23 5.38 -6.34
C GLU A 25 -14.49 5.74 -7.14
N ALA A 26 -15.66 5.30 -6.67
CA ALA A 26 -16.92 5.51 -7.38
C ALA A 26 -17.28 6.98 -7.48
N ASP A 27 -17.06 7.75 -6.43
CA ASP A 27 -17.48 9.16 -6.38
C ASP A 27 -16.41 10.09 -6.92
N HIS A 28 -15.14 9.75 -6.78
CA HIS A 28 -14.04 10.68 -7.06
C HIS A 28 -12.97 10.11 -7.99
N GLY A 29 -13.02 8.82 -8.33
CA GLY A 29 -11.98 8.19 -9.14
C GLY A 29 -10.63 8.12 -8.45
N LEU A 30 -10.63 8.11 -7.12
CA LEU A 30 -9.42 8.14 -6.30
C LEU A 30 -9.24 6.86 -5.50
N LEU A 31 -7.99 6.58 -5.13
CA LEU A 31 -7.64 5.51 -4.22
C LEU A 31 -6.72 6.05 -3.15
N TRP A 32 -6.84 5.52 -1.93
CA TRP A 32 -5.84 5.75 -0.90
C TRP A 32 -4.92 4.53 -0.83
N VAL A 33 -3.64 4.80 -0.82
CA VAL A 33 -2.62 3.76 -0.85
C VAL A 33 -1.57 3.99 0.20
N LEU A 34 -0.95 2.89 0.62
CA LEU A 34 0.26 2.92 1.44
C LEU A 34 1.42 2.51 0.56
N MET A 35 2.51 3.24 0.63
CA MET A 35 3.68 2.95 -0.18
C MET A 35 4.34 1.66 0.28
N ILE A 36 4.84 0.89 -0.68
CA ILE A 36 5.62 -0.32 -0.43
C ILE A 36 7.06 -0.01 -0.79
N THR A 37 7.96 -0.39 0.09
CA THR A 37 9.39 -0.15 -0.10
C THR A 37 10.18 -1.43 0.09
N SER A 38 11.44 -1.43 -0.35
CA SER A 38 12.33 -2.57 -0.16
C SER A 38 12.55 -2.85 1.32
N ALA A 39 12.57 -4.13 1.68
CA ALA A 39 12.86 -4.54 3.05
C ALA A 39 14.30 -4.22 3.46
N ASP A 40 15.17 -3.85 2.51
CA ASP A 40 16.53 -3.41 2.79
C ASP A 40 16.60 -1.98 3.29
N ASN A 41 15.52 -1.21 3.13
CA ASN A 41 15.48 0.17 3.59
C ASN A 41 15.36 0.23 5.10
N ARG A 42 15.76 1.38 5.65
CA ARG A 42 15.63 1.62 7.07
C ARG A 42 14.17 1.46 7.49
N ARG A 43 13.96 0.71 8.55
CA ARG A 43 12.61 0.44 9.05
C ARG A 43 12.05 1.64 9.78
N TRP A 44 10.79 1.97 9.48
CA TRP A 44 10.03 2.97 10.20
C TRP A 44 9.07 2.28 11.18
N SER A 45 8.71 2.97 12.22
CA SER A 45 7.66 2.50 13.10
C SER A 45 6.36 2.33 12.30
N GLY A 46 5.72 1.18 12.46
CA GLY A 46 4.49 0.86 11.73
C GLY A 46 4.70 0.14 10.40
N ASP A 47 5.95 -0.08 9.97
CA ASP A 47 6.19 -0.87 8.76
C ASP A 47 5.76 -2.32 8.97
N ALA A 48 5.13 -2.90 7.96
CA ALA A 48 4.70 -4.30 7.97
C ALA A 48 5.41 -5.07 6.86
N VAL A 49 6.18 -6.08 7.24
CA VAL A 49 6.89 -6.91 6.27
C VAL A 49 5.90 -7.77 5.50
N VAL A 50 6.08 -7.85 4.18
CA VAL A 50 5.28 -8.72 3.33
C VAL A 50 5.78 -10.16 3.51
N SER A 51 4.91 -11.05 3.98
CA SER A 51 5.29 -12.42 4.33
C SER A 51 5.38 -13.35 3.11
N VAL A 52 4.58 -13.11 2.07
CA VAL A 52 4.54 -13.97 0.89
C VAL A 52 4.66 -13.11 -0.37
N LEU A 53 5.83 -13.13 -0.98
CA LEU A 53 6.10 -12.31 -2.16
C LEU A 53 5.35 -12.79 -3.40
N ARG A 54 5.26 -14.12 -3.58
CA ARG A 54 4.66 -14.69 -4.78
C ARG A 54 3.22 -14.23 -4.98
N ALA A 55 2.41 -14.31 -3.93
CA ALA A 55 1.00 -13.94 -4.00
C ALA A 55 0.82 -12.44 -4.20
N SER A 56 1.72 -11.63 -3.68
CA SER A 56 1.65 -10.17 -3.78
C SER A 56 2.16 -9.64 -5.12
N GLY A 57 2.87 -10.48 -5.88
CA GLY A 57 3.44 -10.06 -7.15
C GLY A 57 4.65 -9.13 -7.03
N LEU A 58 5.21 -9.00 -5.83
CA LEU A 58 6.38 -8.14 -5.62
C LEU A 58 7.65 -8.86 -6.02
N PRO A 59 8.61 -8.15 -6.63
CA PRO A 59 9.81 -8.78 -7.18
C PRO A 59 10.88 -9.12 -6.13
N ALA A 60 10.79 -8.55 -4.94
CA ALA A 60 11.81 -8.69 -3.91
C ALA A 60 11.20 -8.49 -2.53
N PRO A 61 11.91 -8.89 -1.46
CA PRO A 61 11.44 -8.65 -0.09
C PRO A 61 11.08 -7.18 0.13
N SER A 62 9.89 -6.96 0.67
CA SER A 62 9.28 -5.64 0.75
C SER A 62 8.58 -5.43 2.08
N MET A 63 8.33 -4.17 2.40
CA MET A 63 7.52 -3.76 3.55
C MET A 63 6.48 -2.75 3.13
N VAL A 64 5.29 -2.84 3.73
CA VAL A 64 4.26 -1.83 3.59
C VAL A 64 4.53 -0.74 4.61
N ARG A 65 4.70 0.48 4.14
CA ARG A 65 5.00 1.63 4.99
C ARG A 65 3.72 2.31 5.40
N CYS A 66 3.16 1.90 6.54
CA CYS A 66 1.85 2.37 7.00
C CYS A 66 1.82 3.86 7.31
N ALA A 67 2.97 4.45 7.61
CA ALA A 67 3.06 5.88 7.88
C ALA A 67 3.11 6.73 6.61
N LYS A 68 3.19 6.12 5.44
CA LYS A 68 3.32 6.85 4.18
C LYS A 68 2.12 6.58 3.30
N ILE A 69 1.09 7.39 3.47
CA ILE A 69 -0.15 7.32 2.72
C ILE A 69 -0.13 8.30 1.56
N ALA A 70 -0.77 7.93 0.46
CA ALA A 70 -0.94 8.81 -0.68
C ALA A 70 -2.31 8.64 -1.30
N THR A 71 -2.80 9.68 -1.95
CA THR A 71 -4.00 9.65 -2.76
C THR A 71 -3.58 9.64 -4.23
N ILE A 72 -4.13 8.71 -4.99
CA ILE A 72 -3.81 8.60 -6.41
C ILE A 72 -5.08 8.48 -7.24
N GLU A 73 -4.94 8.74 -8.54
CA GLU A 73 -6.01 8.49 -9.50
C GLU A 73 -6.16 6.99 -9.73
N ALA A 74 -7.38 6.49 -9.65
CA ALA A 74 -7.63 5.05 -9.87
C ALA A 74 -7.21 4.61 -11.29
N THR A 75 -7.31 5.51 -12.26
CA THR A 75 -6.92 5.20 -13.64
C THR A 75 -5.42 4.98 -13.81
N ASP A 76 -4.62 5.45 -12.86
CA ASP A 76 -3.16 5.27 -12.91
C ASP A 76 -2.72 3.95 -12.28
N ALA A 77 -3.65 3.16 -11.78
CA ALA A 77 -3.35 1.94 -11.04
C ALA A 77 -3.43 0.71 -11.92
N GLY A 78 -2.49 -0.20 -11.75
CA GLY A 78 -2.53 -1.53 -12.33
C GLY A 78 -2.41 -2.57 -11.23
N SER A 79 -3.09 -3.71 -11.39
CA SER A 79 -3.06 -4.75 -10.38
C SER A 79 -1.76 -5.55 -10.46
N LEU A 80 -1.13 -5.76 -9.32
CA LEU A 80 0.09 -6.56 -9.22
C LEU A 80 -0.17 -7.90 -8.56
N GLY A 81 -0.99 -7.92 -7.52
CA GLY A 81 -1.28 -9.11 -6.75
C GLY A 81 -2.06 -8.76 -5.50
N LYS A 82 -2.04 -9.66 -4.53
CA LYS A 82 -2.74 -9.46 -3.26
C LYS A 82 -1.83 -9.80 -2.10
N LEU A 83 -1.97 -9.07 -1.00
CA LEU A 83 -1.30 -9.43 0.23
C LEU A 83 -2.08 -10.55 0.93
N PRO A 84 -1.38 -11.47 1.61
CA PRO A 84 -2.05 -12.45 2.46
C PRO A 84 -2.88 -11.78 3.54
N ARG A 85 -3.89 -12.48 4.01
CA ARG A 85 -4.78 -11.96 5.04
C ARG A 85 -4.03 -11.57 6.32
N THR A 86 -3.01 -12.35 6.69
CA THR A 86 -2.20 -12.07 7.87
C THR A 86 -1.49 -10.72 7.76
N ASP A 87 -0.95 -10.42 6.57
CA ASP A 87 -0.27 -9.15 6.32
C ASP A 87 -1.28 -8.00 6.32
N ARG A 88 -2.46 -8.21 5.72
CA ARG A 88 -3.52 -7.20 5.73
C ARG A 88 -3.99 -6.86 7.13
N LYS A 89 -4.06 -7.86 8.00
CA LYS A 89 -4.42 -7.64 9.41
C LYS A 89 -3.37 -6.82 10.13
N LYS A 90 -2.10 -7.09 9.88
CA LYS A 90 -1.00 -6.30 10.45
C LYS A 90 -1.09 -4.85 10.01
N VAL A 91 -1.30 -4.63 8.72
CA VAL A 91 -1.44 -3.28 8.17
C VAL A 91 -2.62 -2.57 8.81
N ALA A 92 -3.76 -3.23 8.92
CA ALA A 92 -4.95 -2.65 9.54
C ALA A 92 -4.70 -2.25 10.99
N ALA A 93 -4.02 -3.10 11.75
CA ALA A 93 -3.67 -2.81 13.13
C ALA A 93 -2.73 -1.61 13.23
N ASN A 94 -1.74 -1.54 12.36
CA ASN A 94 -0.77 -0.44 12.35
C ASN A 94 -1.42 0.88 11.97
N ILE A 95 -2.32 0.87 10.99
CA ILE A 95 -3.10 2.05 10.61
C ILE A 95 -3.99 2.48 11.77
N GLY A 96 -4.64 1.54 12.44
CA GLY A 96 -5.47 1.83 13.59
C GLY A 96 -4.70 2.55 14.70
N THR A 97 -3.46 2.17 14.91
CA THR A 97 -2.59 2.83 15.87
C THR A 97 -2.27 4.26 15.46
N ILE A 98 -1.99 4.46 14.18
CA ILE A 98 -1.69 5.80 13.64
C ILE A 98 -2.91 6.72 13.76
N LEU A 99 -4.09 6.20 13.47
CA LEU A 99 -5.33 6.98 13.48
C LEU A 99 -5.92 7.18 14.86
N ARG A 100 -5.39 6.53 15.87
CA ARG A 100 -5.95 6.57 17.23
C ARG A 100 -6.06 8.00 17.77
N VAL A 101 -5.13 8.85 17.41
CA VAL A 101 -5.11 10.24 17.88
C VAL A 101 -6.23 11.07 17.26
N VAL A 102 -6.70 10.64 16.09
CA VAL A 102 -7.70 11.38 15.30
C VAL A 102 -9.11 10.94 15.66
N ALA A 103 -9.26 9.72 16.12
CA ALA A 103 -10.57 9.12 16.38
C ALA A 103 -11.32 9.73 17.55
#